data_582a46b9687494d0605bed937d4b3d87
#
_entry.id   582a46b9687494d0605bed937d4b3d87
#
_cell.length_a   1.000
_cell.length_b   1.000
_cell.length_c   1.000
_cell.angle_alpha   90.00
_cell.angle_beta   90.00
_cell.angle_gamma   90.00
#
_symmetry.space_group_name_H-M   'P 1'
#
loop_
_entity.id
_entity.type
_entity.pdbx_description
1 polymer ?
#
loop_
_entity_poly.entity_id
_entity_poly.type
_entity_poly.pdbx_seq_one_letter_code
_entity_poly.pdbx_strand_id
1 'polypeptide(L)'
;MLAIVPGALSQDDLARIYSEAQQAQAAGDLQTATNKYEAIVRLRPQMAEAYANLGNLYYQQGQADRAKAAYRKAIQIKPELGGPYFFLGVIAFGEHDYPAALRHLQRAQALQPPNVLIHSYLGYTHYARSAFREAAGELEKAAALDGTDIDVLYHLSKSYGHLARDSYAELQSQFSDSAYTILARAHLHESREDWKAASEQYRLALEKMPDNRRLREKLQWTQARAAGAPASNPGTNDELIDASLMYRDSSPSGPKLKEEMVRSQSKLRELLQGAKSDKSVYLIAETYQVLSFLTSLAVFETDPDSYRAHQLRAQLLEESKNDEGAIVEYRNVLKRKPDLQNIHFAIGSLYWKEQHFEEARPELEAELKINPNHPQALYELGDLSAFTGETQIAEKYFLEALKLEPGMVEAHFALEKIYTQNGRFEKSLEHLQKALHANASDPTAHYRLALVYRKLGRNQDADRELAIFSQKQAAPK
;
A
#
# COMPACT_ATOMS: atom_id res chain seq x y z
N MET A 1 -2.60 -63.63 -31.34
CA MET A 1 -3.07 -62.43 -30.61
C MET A 1 -2.42 -61.23 -31.25
N LEU A 2 -3.12 -60.55 -32.15
CA LEU A 2 -2.66 -59.32 -32.76
C LEU A 2 -2.90 -58.22 -31.74
N ALA A 3 -1.80 -57.58 -31.27
CA ALA A 3 -1.87 -56.38 -30.44
C ALA A 3 -2.47 -55.25 -31.29
N ILE A 4 -3.66 -54.80 -30.94
CA ILE A 4 -4.27 -53.58 -31.50
C ILE A 4 -3.44 -52.42 -30.98
N VAL A 5 -2.58 -51.89 -31.83
CA VAL A 5 -1.94 -50.60 -31.62
C VAL A 5 -3.06 -49.55 -31.62
N PRO A 6 -3.25 -48.72 -30.58
CA PRO A 6 -4.24 -47.65 -30.63
C PRO A 6 -3.90 -46.77 -31.82
N GLY A 7 -4.78 -46.67 -32.81
CA GLY A 7 -4.57 -45.88 -34.01
C GLY A 7 -4.18 -44.45 -33.63
N ALA A 8 -3.09 -43.97 -34.21
CA ALA A 8 -2.71 -42.57 -34.11
C ALA A 8 -3.88 -41.73 -34.64
N LEU A 9 -4.54 -40.97 -33.75
CA LEU A 9 -5.58 -40.00 -34.15
C LEU A 9 -5.06 -39.17 -35.33
N SER A 10 -5.91 -39.02 -36.34
CA SER A 10 -5.57 -38.21 -37.51
C SER A 10 -5.34 -36.75 -37.11
N GLN A 11 -4.65 -36.01 -37.95
CA GLN A 11 -4.47 -34.56 -37.75
C GLN A 11 -5.83 -33.83 -37.68
N ASP A 12 -6.82 -34.34 -38.43
CA ASP A 12 -8.20 -33.86 -38.47
C ASP A 12 -8.94 -34.10 -37.14
N ASP A 13 -8.70 -35.26 -36.49
CA ASP A 13 -9.29 -35.55 -35.18
C ASP A 13 -8.75 -34.63 -34.08
N LEU A 14 -7.46 -34.32 -34.11
CA LEU A 14 -6.85 -33.36 -33.18
C LEU A 14 -7.41 -31.95 -33.38
N ALA A 15 -7.51 -31.51 -34.64
CA ALA A 15 -8.07 -30.21 -34.98
C ALA A 15 -9.53 -30.09 -34.51
N ARG A 16 -10.32 -31.18 -34.68
CA ARG A 16 -11.71 -31.26 -34.21
C ARG A 16 -11.77 -31.13 -32.67
N ILE A 17 -11.00 -31.95 -31.95
CA ILE A 17 -10.99 -31.90 -30.47
C ILE A 17 -10.55 -30.51 -29.97
N TYR A 18 -9.59 -29.87 -30.64
CA TYR A 18 -9.13 -28.52 -30.30
C TYR A 18 -10.23 -27.48 -30.55
N SER A 19 -10.91 -27.53 -31.68
CA SER A 19 -12.06 -26.66 -31.97
C SER A 19 -13.20 -26.84 -30.96
N GLU A 20 -13.53 -28.08 -30.62
CA GLU A 20 -14.54 -28.37 -29.60
C GLU A 20 -14.15 -27.90 -28.21
N ALA A 21 -12.85 -27.96 -27.86
CA ALA A 21 -12.34 -27.40 -26.61
C ALA A 21 -12.50 -25.87 -26.55
N GLN A 22 -12.19 -25.17 -27.66
CA GLN A 22 -12.38 -23.73 -27.78
C GLN A 22 -13.86 -23.33 -27.73
N GLN A 23 -14.75 -24.08 -28.39
CA GLN A 23 -16.19 -23.84 -28.34
C GLN A 23 -16.76 -24.02 -26.93
N ALA A 24 -16.36 -25.08 -26.22
CA ALA A 24 -16.75 -25.33 -24.85
C ALA A 24 -16.26 -24.19 -23.93
N GLN A 25 -15.02 -23.74 -24.13
CA GLN A 25 -14.46 -22.59 -23.37
C GLN A 25 -15.24 -21.30 -23.65
N ALA A 26 -15.56 -21.02 -24.91
CA ALA A 26 -16.34 -19.83 -25.29
C ALA A 26 -17.79 -19.89 -24.75
N ALA A 27 -18.35 -21.08 -24.61
CA ALA A 27 -19.67 -21.32 -24.02
C ALA A 27 -19.66 -21.28 -22.47
N GLY A 28 -18.50 -21.13 -21.85
CA GLY A 28 -18.36 -21.15 -20.38
C GLY A 28 -18.39 -22.55 -19.76
N ASP A 29 -18.44 -23.61 -20.57
CA ASP A 29 -18.35 -25.01 -20.10
C ASP A 29 -16.87 -25.36 -19.81
N LEU A 30 -16.39 -24.83 -18.66
CA LEU A 30 -15.01 -25.01 -18.24
C LEU A 30 -14.62 -26.47 -18.04
N GLN A 31 -15.57 -27.33 -17.60
CA GLN A 31 -15.30 -28.75 -17.36
C GLN A 31 -15.05 -29.50 -18.65
N THR A 32 -15.94 -29.32 -19.63
CA THR A 32 -15.80 -29.96 -20.97
C THR A 32 -14.54 -29.45 -21.66
N ALA A 33 -14.26 -28.14 -21.62
CA ALA A 33 -13.04 -27.56 -22.18
C ALA A 33 -11.78 -28.18 -21.54
N THR A 34 -11.75 -28.29 -20.20
CA THR A 34 -10.63 -28.88 -19.46
C THR A 34 -10.40 -30.31 -19.87
N ASN A 35 -11.45 -31.17 -19.90
CA ASN A 35 -11.35 -32.57 -20.29
C ASN A 35 -10.77 -32.73 -21.71
N LYS A 36 -11.20 -31.86 -22.63
CA LYS A 36 -10.71 -31.86 -24.01
C LYS A 36 -9.25 -31.43 -24.12
N TYR A 37 -8.83 -30.33 -23.41
CA TYR A 37 -7.42 -29.94 -23.42
C TYR A 37 -6.54 -30.98 -22.70
N GLU A 38 -7.01 -31.63 -21.64
CA GLU A 38 -6.30 -32.76 -21.03
C GLU A 38 -6.11 -33.94 -22.01
N ALA A 39 -7.10 -34.22 -22.84
CA ALA A 39 -6.97 -35.22 -23.90
C ALA A 39 -5.92 -34.77 -24.94
N ILE A 40 -5.95 -33.50 -25.36
CA ILE A 40 -4.97 -32.96 -26.32
C ILE A 40 -3.54 -33.09 -25.80
N VAL A 41 -3.27 -32.69 -24.54
CA VAL A 41 -1.90 -32.75 -24.00
C VAL A 41 -1.42 -34.18 -23.77
N ARG A 42 -2.33 -35.16 -23.57
CA ARG A 42 -2.00 -36.61 -23.57
C ARG A 42 -1.63 -37.11 -24.95
N LEU A 43 -2.33 -36.65 -25.97
CA LEU A 43 -2.10 -37.06 -27.36
C LEU A 43 -0.90 -36.34 -28.00
N ARG A 44 -0.68 -35.11 -27.61
CA ARG A 44 0.40 -34.22 -28.11
C ARG A 44 1.14 -33.56 -26.95
N PRO A 45 2.02 -34.27 -26.24
CA PRO A 45 2.72 -33.75 -25.05
C PRO A 45 3.68 -32.59 -25.33
N GLN A 46 3.92 -32.28 -26.61
CA GLN A 46 4.78 -31.16 -27.03
C GLN A 46 3.98 -29.93 -27.54
N MET A 47 2.66 -29.88 -27.28
CA MET A 47 1.82 -28.77 -27.73
C MET A 47 1.72 -27.72 -26.64
N ALA A 48 2.63 -26.74 -26.66
CA ALA A 48 2.73 -25.68 -25.63
C ALA A 48 1.45 -24.87 -25.45
N GLU A 49 0.78 -24.54 -26.56
CA GLU A 49 -0.45 -23.75 -26.56
C GLU A 49 -1.61 -24.52 -25.86
N ALA A 50 -1.66 -25.83 -25.98
CA ALA A 50 -2.66 -26.65 -25.27
C ALA A 50 -2.43 -26.63 -23.75
N TYR A 51 -1.17 -26.67 -23.31
CA TYR A 51 -0.84 -26.50 -21.89
C TYR A 51 -1.15 -25.10 -21.39
N ALA A 52 -0.90 -24.05 -22.18
CA ALA A 52 -1.25 -22.68 -21.83
C ALA A 52 -2.77 -22.52 -21.63
N ASN A 53 -3.57 -23.04 -22.57
CA ASN A 53 -5.04 -23.01 -22.47
C ASN A 53 -5.55 -23.83 -21.28
N LEU A 54 -4.96 -24.98 -21.03
CA LEU A 54 -5.29 -25.80 -19.86
C LEU A 54 -4.96 -25.07 -18.56
N GLY A 55 -3.83 -24.35 -18.52
CA GLY A 55 -3.46 -23.48 -17.40
C GLY A 55 -4.51 -22.38 -17.15
N ASN A 56 -4.99 -21.73 -18.22
CA ASN A 56 -6.05 -20.72 -18.11
C ASN A 56 -7.35 -21.29 -17.52
N LEU A 57 -7.74 -22.50 -17.94
CA LEU A 57 -8.95 -23.17 -17.43
C LEU A 57 -8.79 -23.55 -15.94
N TYR A 58 -7.64 -24.08 -15.54
CA TYR A 58 -7.37 -24.36 -14.13
C TYR A 58 -7.36 -23.09 -13.28
N TYR A 59 -6.79 -22.00 -13.80
CA TYR A 59 -6.81 -20.70 -13.14
C TYR A 59 -8.24 -20.19 -12.93
N GLN A 60 -9.07 -20.21 -13.97
CA GLN A 60 -10.49 -19.83 -13.90
C GLN A 60 -11.29 -20.68 -12.91
N GLN A 61 -10.91 -21.94 -12.71
CA GLN A 61 -11.52 -22.86 -11.74
C GLN A 61 -10.94 -22.74 -10.32
N GLY A 62 -10.04 -21.78 -10.06
CA GLY A 62 -9.38 -21.60 -8.77
C GLY A 62 -8.32 -22.67 -8.43
N GLN A 63 -7.93 -23.51 -9.40
CA GLN A 63 -6.97 -24.61 -9.22
C GLN A 63 -5.54 -24.11 -9.46
N ALA A 64 -5.04 -23.22 -8.59
CA ALA A 64 -3.80 -22.50 -8.80
C ALA A 64 -2.58 -23.42 -9.02
N ASP A 65 -2.45 -24.52 -8.26
CA ASP A 65 -1.29 -25.41 -8.41
C ASP A 65 -1.29 -26.15 -9.74
N ARG A 66 -2.47 -26.59 -10.21
CA ARG A 66 -2.61 -27.20 -11.52
C ARG A 66 -2.32 -26.20 -12.64
N ALA A 67 -2.79 -24.96 -12.49
CA ALA A 67 -2.50 -23.89 -13.43
C ALA A 67 -0.99 -23.63 -13.52
N LYS A 68 -0.31 -23.47 -12.38
CA LYS A 68 1.16 -23.31 -12.33
C LYS A 68 1.90 -24.45 -13.04
N ALA A 69 1.48 -25.70 -12.81
CA ALA A 69 2.09 -26.87 -13.45
C ALA A 69 1.91 -26.84 -14.97
N ALA A 70 0.71 -26.52 -15.46
CA ALA A 70 0.41 -26.42 -16.89
C ALA A 70 1.21 -25.26 -17.54
N TYR A 71 1.23 -24.09 -16.94
CA TYR A 71 2.01 -22.96 -17.47
C TYR A 71 3.52 -23.25 -17.50
N ARG A 72 4.08 -23.85 -16.44
CA ARG A 72 5.50 -24.27 -16.45
C ARG A 72 5.78 -25.25 -17.57
N LYS A 73 4.87 -26.18 -17.86
CA LYS A 73 5.03 -27.13 -18.98
C LYS A 73 4.98 -26.40 -20.33
N ALA A 74 4.05 -25.45 -20.51
CA ALA A 74 3.98 -24.63 -21.72
C ALA A 74 5.30 -23.87 -21.97
N ILE A 75 5.85 -23.22 -20.94
CA ILE A 75 7.14 -22.48 -21.02
C ILE A 75 8.31 -23.43 -21.30
N GLN A 76 8.32 -24.61 -20.71
CA GLN A 76 9.38 -25.59 -20.95
C GLN A 76 9.44 -26.01 -22.43
N ILE A 77 8.26 -26.11 -23.07
CA ILE A 77 8.17 -26.49 -24.50
C ILE A 77 8.46 -25.28 -25.39
N LYS A 78 7.92 -24.12 -25.05
CA LYS A 78 7.98 -22.89 -25.88
C LYS A 78 8.24 -21.67 -24.98
N PRO A 79 9.53 -21.35 -24.70
CA PRO A 79 9.91 -20.29 -23.76
C PRO A 79 9.54 -18.85 -24.17
N GLU A 80 9.13 -18.64 -25.42
CA GLU A 80 8.69 -17.37 -25.97
C GLU A 80 7.18 -17.09 -25.78
N LEU A 81 6.42 -18.01 -25.18
CA LEU A 81 5.01 -17.78 -24.87
C LEU A 81 4.88 -16.82 -23.68
N GLY A 82 4.54 -15.56 -23.93
CA GLY A 82 4.40 -14.53 -22.89
C GLY A 82 3.21 -14.74 -21.96
N GLY A 83 2.08 -15.28 -22.45
CA GLY A 83 0.86 -15.51 -21.66
C GLY A 83 1.06 -16.37 -20.40
N PRO A 84 1.68 -17.54 -20.48
CA PRO A 84 1.99 -18.35 -19.31
C PRO A 84 2.84 -17.63 -18.24
N TYR A 85 3.81 -16.77 -18.64
CA TYR A 85 4.56 -15.97 -17.70
C TYR A 85 3.67 -14.93 -17.02
N PHE A 86 2.78 -14.28 -17.76
CA PHE A 86 1.85 -13.32 -17.17
C PHE A 86 1.01 -13.97 -16.06
N PHE A 87 0.36 -15.10 -16.35
CA PHE A 87 -0.46 -15.77 -15.34
C PHE A 87 0.34 -16.36 -14.17
N LEU A 88 1.54 -16.86 -14.39
CA LEU A 88 2.43 -17.24 -13.29
C LEU A 88 2.77 -16.03 -12.41
N GLY A 89 2.96 -14.86 -12.99
CA GLY A 89 3.16 -13.62 -12.27
C GLY A 89 1.94 -13.19 -11.47
N VAL A 90 0.73 -13.30 -12.05
CA VAL A 90 -0.54 -12.98 -11.36
C VAL A 90 -0.78 -13.94 -10.19
N ILE A 91 -0.54 -15.24 -10.37
CA ILE A 91 -0.68 -16.23 -9.30
C ILE A 91 0.32 -15.94 -8.17
N ALA A 92 1.59 -15.71 -8.51
CA ALA A 92 2.62 -15.38 -7.52
C ALA A 92 2.30 -14.07 -6.75
N PHE A 93 1.72 -13.07 -7.41
CA PHE A 93 1.23 -11.85 -6.76
C PHE A 93 0.13 -12.17 -5.74
N GLY A 94 -0.86 -12.99 -6.12
CA GLY A 94 -1.92 -13.42 -5.21
C GLY A 94 -1.42 -14.28 -4.03
N GLU A 95 -0.31 -15.01 -4.22
CA GLU A 95 0.37 -15.78 -3.17
C GLU A 95 1.35 -14.92 -2.34
N HIS A 96 1.42 -13.61 -2.59
CA HIS A 96 2.35 -12.64 -1.98
C HIS A 96 3.84 -12.96 -2.23
N ASP A 97 4.18 -13.83 -3.19
CA ASP A 97 5.55 -14.02 -3.67
C ASP A 97 5.91 -12.95 -4.70
N TYR A 98 6.06 -11.71 -4.22
CA TYR A 98 6.34 -10.55 -5.06
C TYR A 98 7.66 -10.67 -5.85
N PRO A 99 8.74 -11.28 -5.31
CA PRO A 99 9.93 -11.55 -6.11
C PRO A 99 9.68 -12.47 -7.30
N ALA A 100 8.89 -13.54 -7.14
CA ALA A 100 8.51 -14.41 -8.26
C ALA A 100 7.57 -13.70 -9.23
N ALA A 101 6.58 -12.93 -8.71
CA ALA A 101 5.67 -12.14 -9.52
C ALA A 101 6.44 -11.20 -10.46
N LEU A 102 7.41 -10.42 -9.94
CA LEU A 102 8.22 -9.52 -10.76
C LEU A 102 9.00 -10.27 -11.85
N ARG A 103 9.69 -11.36 -11.51
CA ARG A 103 10.44 -12.14 -12.51
C ARG A 103 9.55 -12.60 -13.67
N HIS A 104 8.37 -13.12 -13.36
CA HIS A 104 7.44 -13.62 -14.36
C HIS A 104 6.81 -12.49 -15.17
N LEU A 105 6.34 -11.42 -14.53
CA LEU A 105 5.72 -10.27 -15.21
C LEU A 105 6.72 -9.53 -16.11
N GLN A 106 7.96 -9.33 -15.68
CA GLN A 106 9.01 -8.75 -16.51
C GLN A 106 9.32 -9.61 -17.74
N ARG A 107 9.31 -10.95 -17.58
CA ARG A 107 9.47 -11.85 -18.72
C ARG A 107 8.28 -11.76 -19.68
N ALA A 108 7.05 -11.68 -19.16
CA ALA A 108 5.85 -11.46 -19.98
C ALA A 108 5.94 -10.12 -20.74
N GLN A 109 6.36 -9.04 -20.08
CA GLN A 109 6.56 -7.72 -20.67
C GLN A 109 7.56 -7.76 -21.84
N ALA A 110 8.66 -8.49 -21.67
CA ALA A 110 9.69 -8.62 -22.72
C ALA A 110 9.24 -9.43 -23.94
N LEU A 111 8.22 -10.28 -23.78
CA LEU A 111 7.74 -11.20 -24.83
C LEU A 111 6.45 -10.73 -25.52
N GLN A 112 5.78 -9.74 -24.97
CA GLN A 112 4.49 -9.26 -25.48
C GLN A 112 4.56 -7.77 -25.83
N PRO A 113 3.71 -7.29 -26.75
CA PRO A 113 3.49 -5.86 -26.96
C PRO A 113 3.03 -5.18 -25.66
N PRO A 114 3.13 -3.84 -25.57
CA PRO A 114 2.60 -3.09 -24.43
C PRO A 114 1.17 -3.51 -24.10
N ASN A 115 0.95 -3.92 -22.86
CA ASN A 115 -0.31 -4.48 -22.39
C ASN A 115 -0.68 -3.89 -21.04
N VAL A 116 -1.90 -3.37 -20.93
CA VAL A 116 -2.42 -2.74 -19.72
C VAL A 116 -2.23 -3.65 -18.51
N LEU A 117 -2.68 -4.90 -18.59
CA LEU A 117 -2.65 -5.84 -17.44
C LEU A 117 -1.22 -6.13 -16.96
N ILE A 118 -0.26 -6.27 -17.88
CA ILE A 118 1.14 -6.52 -17.49
C ILE A 118 1.69 -5.32 -16.72
N HIS A 119 1.47 -4.09 -17.23
CA HIS A 119 1.90 -2.88 -16.55
C HIS A 119 1.18 -2.67 -15.21
N SER A 120 -0.12 -2.97 -15.15
CA SER A 120 -0.91 -2.89 -13.91
C SER A 120 -0.35 -3.83 -12.84
N TYR A 121 -0.16 -5.11 -13.16
CA TYR A 121 0.36 -6.08 -12.19
C TYR A 121 1.82 -5.84 -11.81
N LEU A 122 2.66 -5.33 -12.71
CA LEU A 122 4.01 -4.84 -12.37
C LEU A 122 3.91 -3.68 -11.37
N GLY A 123 3.05 -2.71 -11.64
CA GLY A 123 2.80 -1.58 -10.76
C GLY A 123 2.28 -1.99 -9.39
N TYR A 124 1.28 -2.86 -9.32
CA TYR A 124 0.75 -3.40 -8.06
C TYR A 124 1.81 -4.18 -7.29
N THR A 125 2.65 -4.96 -7.98
CA THR A 125 3.73 -5.72 -7.35
C THR A 125 4.80 -4.81 -6.77
N HIS A 126 5.18 -3.75 -7.49
CA HIS A 126 6.09 -2.73 -6.99
C HIS A 126 5.50 -1.98 -5.80
N TYR A 127 4.22 -1.60 -5.87
CA TYR A 127 3.49 -0.95 -4.78
C TYR A 127 3.50 -1.80 -3.50
N ALA A 128 3.14 -3.09 -3.62
CA ALA A 128 3.14 -4.03 -2.50
C ALA A 128 4.52 -4.22 -1.85
N ARG A 129 5.60 -3.95 -2.60
CA ARG A 129 6.99 -3.96 -2.10
C ARG A 129 7.47 -2.59 -1.61
N SER A 130 6.60 -1.61 -1.52
CA SER A 130 6.93 -0.22 -1.19
C SER A 130 7.93 0.44 -2.16
N ALA A 131 8.08 -0.09 -3.37
CA ALA A 131 8.87 0.47 -4.45
C ALA A 131 8.02 1.48 -5.25
N PHE A 132 7.67 2.60 -4.62
CA PHE A 132 6.62 3.51 -5.12
C PHE A 132 7.01 4.25 -6.40
N ARG A 133 8.31 4.47 -6.67
CA ARG A 133 8.78 5.09 -7.90
C ARG A 133 8.60 4.15 -9.09
N GLU A 134 8.99 2.90 -8.95
CA GLU A 134 8.80 1.87 -9.96
C GLU A 134 7.30 1.58 -10.15
N ALA A 135 6.54 1.56 -9.06
CA ALA A 135 5.08 1.41 -9.11
C ALA A 135 4.44 2.53 -9.95
N ALA A 136 4.74 3.79 -9.65
CA ALA A 136 4.22 4.93 -10.41
C ALA A 136 4.60 4.83 -11.90
N GLY A 137 5.86 4.48 -12.21
CA GLY A 137 6.33 4.36 -13.59
C GLY A 137 5.60 3.28 -14.41
N GLU A 138 5.27 2.13 -13.81
CA GLU A 138 4.50 1.08 -14.49
C GLU A 138 3.01 1.44 -14.57
N LEU A 139 2.44 2.03 -13.51
CA LEU A 139 1.03 2.47 -13.49
C LEU A 139 0.76 3.65 -14.44
N GLU A 140 1.72 4.57 -14.64
CA GLU A 140 1.63 5.61 -15.68
C GLU A 140 1.51 4.99 -17.08
N LYS A 141 2.28 3.93 -17.37
CA LYS A 141 2.19 3.22 -18.65
C LYS A 141 0.84 2.51 -18.81
N ALA A 142 0.35 1.88 -17.73
CA ALA A 142 -0.99 1.28 -17.74
C ALA A 142 -2.09 2.32 -17.98
N ALA A 143 -2.06 3.44 -17.25
CA ALA A 143 -3.01 4.55 -17.41
C ALA A 143 -2.94 5.24 -18.79
N ALA A 144 -1.76 5.25 -19.42
CA ALA A 144 -1.61 5.75 -20.80
C ALA A 144 -2.27 4.83 -21.83
N LEU A 145 -2.35 3.52 -21.55
CA LEU A 145 -3.01 2.54 -22.42
C LEU A 145 -4.52 2.46 -22.15
N ASP A 146 -4.93 2.53 -20.88
CA ASP A 146 -6.32 2.62 -20.44
C ASP A 146 -6.43 3.57 -19.24
N GLY A 147 -6.86 4.79 -19.51
CA GLY A 147 -7.03 5.83 -18.51
C GLY A 147 -8.31 5.70 -17.67
N THR A 148 -9.08 4.62 -17.82
CA THR A 148 -10.35 4.41 -17.12
C THR A 148 -10.29 3.27 -16.09
N ASP A 149 -9.17 2.58 -15.96
CA ASP A 149 -8.98 1.54 -14.94
C ASP A 149 -8.85 2.20 -13.55
N ILE A 150 -9.91 2.08 -12.74
CA ILE A 150 -9.99 2.68 -11.40
C ILE A 150 -8.95 2.10 -10.42
N ASP A 151 -8.54 0.83 -10.59
CA ASP A 151 -7.50 0.22 -9.76
C ASP A 151 -6.13 0.80 -10.08
N VAL A 152 -5.84 0.99 -11.37
CA VAL A 152 -4.62 1.66 -11.83
C VAL A 152 -4.56 3.08 -11.30
N LEU A 153 -5.63 3.87 -11.48
CA LEU A 153 -5.70 5.25 -11.01
C LEU A 153 -5.55 5.33 -9.49
N TYR A 154 -6.23 4.47 -8.75
CA TYR A 154 -6.12 4.43 -7.28
C TYR A 154 -4.69 4.15 -6.82
N HIS A 155 -4.04 3.10 -7.32
CA HIS A 155 -2.68 2.75 -6.91
C HIS A 155 -1.64 3.78 -7.38
N LEU A 156 -1.87 4.41 -8.54
CA LEU A 156 -1.04 5.51 -9.02
C LEU A 156 -1.14 6.73 -8.09
N SER A 157 -2.35 7.12 -7.70
CA SER A 157 -2.57 8.19 -6.73
C SER A 157 -1.84 7.90 -5.40
N LYS A 158 -1.99 6.69 -4.87
CA LYS A 158 -1.32 6.29 -3.62
C LYS A 158 0.20 6.27 -3.76
N SER A 159 0.72 5.81 -4.91
CA SER A 159 2.16 5.83 -5.19
C SER A 159 2.72 7.26 -5.18
N TYR A 160 2.05 8.20 -5.83
CA TYR A 160 2.42 9.62 -5.79
C TYR A 160 2.35 10.20 -4.38
N GLY A 161 1.34 9.85 -3.58
CA GLY A 161 1.22 10.29 -2.20
C GLY A 161 2.38 9.81 -1.32
N HIS A 162 2.84 8.56 -1.51
CA HIS A 162 4.05 8.05 -0.85
C HIS A 162 5.31 8.81 -1.29
N LEU A 163 5.49 9.03 -2.59
CA LEU A 163 6.64 9.76 -3.13
C LEU A 163 6.69 11.21 -2.68
N ALA A 164 5.54 11.87 -2.53
CA ALA A 164 5.45 13.20 -1.93
C ALA A 164 5.97 13.18 -0.48
N ARG A 165 5.50 12.24 0.31
CA ARG A 165 5.90 12.06 1.72
C ARG A 165 7.40 11.81 1.85
N ASP A 166 7.95 10.90 1.03
CA ASP A 166 9.38 10.59 1.02
C ASP A 166 10.21 11.84 0.65
N SER A 167 9.75 12.63 -0.32
CA SER A 167 10.41 13.88 -0.72
C SER A 167 10.34 14.95 0.37
N TYR A 168 9.24 15.07 1.11
CA TYR A 168 9.18 15.95 2.29
C TYR A 168 10.08 15.46 3.44
N ALA A 169 10.17 14.15 3.67
CA ALA A 169 11.09 13.59 4.66
C ALA A 169 12.55 13.85 4.27
N GLU A 170 12.88 13.72 2.99
CA GLU A 170 14.18 14.07 2.45
C GLU A 170 14.51 15.57 2.65
N LEU A 171 13.55 16.46 2.32
CA LEU A 171 13.69 17.90 2.54
C LEU A 171 13.98 18.21 4.01
N GLN A 172 13.21 17.61 4.93
CA GLN A 172 13.38 17.78 6.36
C GLN A 172 14.74 17.26 6.86
N SER A 173 15.24 16.15 6.34
CA SER A 173 16.49 15.54 6.81
C SER A 173 17.73 16.21 6.24
N GLN A 174 17.72 16.59 4.96
CA GLN A 174 18.90 17.17 4.30
C GLN A 174 18.95 18.69 4.34
N PHE A 175 17.81 19.36 4.48
CA PHE A 175 17.67 20.82 4.40
C PHE A 175 16.82 21.38 5.54
N SER A 176 17.01 20.89 6.78
CA SER A 176 16.14 21.14 7.94
C SER A 176 15.87 22.62 8.23
N ASP A 177 16.84 23.49 7.95
CA ASP A 177 16.76 24.96 8.19
C ASP A 177 16.51 25.77 6.91
N SER A 178 16.17 25.13 5.79
CA SER A 178 15.90 25.86 4.55
C SER A 178 14.54 26.56 4.58
N ALA A 179 14.43 27.65 3.81
CA ALA A 179 13.16 28.34 3.62
C ALA A 179 12.06 27.42 3.08
N TYR A 180 12.42 26.49 2.20
CA TYR A 180 11.48 25.52 1.62
C TYR A 180 11.01 24.45 2.60
N THR A 181 11.87 24.05 3.57
CA THR A 181 11.45 23.15 4.66
C THR A 181 10.47 23.85 5.60
N ILE A 182 10.72 25.12 5.92
CA ILE A 182 9.81 25.94 6.73
C ILE A 182 8.48 26.12 5.98
N LEU A 183 8.54 26.37 4.67
CA LEU A 183 7.35 26.49 3.82
C LEU A 183 6.52 25.21 3.79
N ALA A 184 7.15 24.04 3.66
CA ALA A 184 6.46 22.75 3.72
C ALA A 184 5.73 22.55 5.06
N ARG A 185 6.33 22.97 6.18
CA ARG A 185 5.66 22.96 7.51
C ARG A 185 4.48 23.94 7.56
N ALA A 186 4.63 25.14 6.94
CA ALA A 186 3.53 26.09 6.85
C ALA A 186 2.32 25.50 6.13
N HIS A 187 2.53 24.83 4.99
CA HIS A 187 1.48 24.14 4.24
C HIS A 187 0.83 23.00 5.04
N LEU A 188 1.62 22.26 5.81
CA LEU A 188 1.09 21.21 6.69
C LEU A 188 0.17 21.78 7.79
N HIS A 189 0.53 22.90 8.41
CA HIS A 189 -0.34 23.56 9.37
C HIS A 189 -1.58 24.16 8.70
N GLU A 190 -1.43 24.71 7.50
CA GLU A 190 -2.52 25.27 6.71
C GLU A 190 -3.55 24.18 6.34
N SER A 191 -3.11 22.99 5.91
CA SER A 191 -4.00 21.87 5.58
C SER A 191 -4.79 21.34 6.78
N ARG A 192 -4.27 21.56 7.99
CA ARG A 192 -4.93 21.22 9.28
C ARG A 192 -5.76 22.37 9.87
N GLU A 193 -5.88 23.47 9.14
CA GLU A 193 -6.52 24.71 9.58
C GLU A 193 -5.92 25.30 10.87
N ASP A 194 -4.67 24.95 11.20
CA ASP A 194 -3.91 25.55 12.29
C ASP A 194 -3.29 26.87 11.80
N TRP A 195 -4.16 27.86 11.62
CA TRP A 195 -3.81 29.15 11.02
C TRP A 195 -2.75 29.91 11.81
N LYS A 196 -2.72 29.73 13.14
CA LYS A 196 -1.72 30.38 14.00
C LYS A 196 -0.33 29.79 13.74
N ALA A 197 -0.20 28.48 13.78
CA ALA A 197 1.08 27.83 13.50
C ALA A 197 1.51 28.05 12.03
N ALA A 198 0.57 27.98 11.07
CA ALA A 198 0.85 28.29 9.68
C ALA A 198 1.43 29.70 9.51
N SER A 199 0.80 30.72 10.11
CA SER A 199 1.28 32.10 10.01
C SER A 199 2.69 32.29 10.59
N GLU A 200 3.01 31.62 11.69
CA GLU A 200 4.35 31.65 12.26
C GLU A 200 5.39 31.02 11.31
N GLN A 201 5.08 29.89 10.69
CA GLN A 201 5.99 29.29 9.71
C GLN A 201 6.15 30.16 8.46
N TYR A 202 5.09 30.79 7.95
CA TYR A 202 5.21 31.74 6.84
C TYR A 202 6.07 32.96 7.20
N ARG A 203 5.97 33.47 8.43
CA ARG A 203 6.83 34.53 8.92
C ARG A 203 8.31 34.13 8.90
N LEU A 204 8.63 32.95 9.45
CA LEU A 204 10.00 32.40 9.43
C LEU A 204 10.53 32.17 8.00
N ALA A 205 9.69 31.65 7.10
CA ALA A 205 10.06 31.49 5.69
C ALA A 205 10.33 32.85 5.02
N LEU A 206 9.55 33.88 5.35
CA LEU A 206 9.71 35.23 4.81
C LEU A 206 11.01 35.90 5.31
N GLU A 207 11.47 35.62 6.53
CA GLU A 207 12.77 36.07 7.01
C GLU A 207 13.95 35.60 6.17
N LYS A 208 13.82 34.34 5.62
CA LYS A 208 14.82 33.75 4.71
C LYS A 208 14.64 34.17 3.25
N MET A 209 13.44 34.61 2.87
CA MET A 209 13.09 35.05 1.51
C MET A 209 12.35 36.39 1.56
N PRO A 210 13.00 37.49 2.00
CA PRO A 210 12.33 38.76 2.31
C PRO A 210 11.67 39.42 1.11
N ASP A 211 12.17 39.19 -0.09
CA ASP A 211 11.61 39.76 -1.32
C ASP A 211 10.46 38.97 -1.92
N ASN A 212 10.10 37.83 -1.32
CA ASN A 212 9.04 36.98 -1.83
C ASN A 212 7.65 37.58 -1.52
N ARG A 213 7.05 38.17 -2.55
CA ARG A 213 5.74 38.82 -2.46
C ARG A 213 4.65 37.83 -2.04
N ARG A 214 4.68 36.61 -2.57
CA ARG A 214 3.67 35.57 -2.31
C ARG A 214 3.69 35.14 -0.85
N LEU A 215 4.87 34.97 -0.25
CA LEU A 215 4.93 34.65 1.16
C LEU A 215 4.35 35.76 2.05
N ARG A 216 4.50 37.04 1.65
CA ARG A 216 3.84 38.14 2.36
C ARG A 216 2.31 38.05 2.24
N GLU A 217 1.79 37.79 1.05
CA GLU A 217 0.34 37.62 0.81
C GLU A 217 -0.21 36.42 1.61
N LYS A 218 0.50 35.27 1.62
CA LYS A 218 0.14 34.09 2.42
C LYS A 218 0.18 34.35 3.92
N LEU A 219 1.19 35.04 4.40
CA LEU A 219 1.29 35.45 5.80
C LEU A 219 0.11 36.32 6.23
N GLN A 220 -0.22 37.35 5.44
CA GLN A 220 -1.37 38.22 5.72
C GLN A 220 -2.69 37.43 5.74
N TRP A 221 -2.86 36.55 4.77
CA TRP A 221 -4.06 35.71 4.67
C TRP A 221 -4.20 34.77 5.87
N THR A 222 -3.12 34.05 6.26
CA THR A 222 -3.15 33.14 7.41
C THR A 222 -3.34 33.87 8.73
N GLN A 223 -2.79 35.09 8.88
CA GLN A 223 -3.03 35.94 10.03
C GLN A 223 -4.51 36.38 10.12
N ALA A 224 -5.12 36.75 8.99
CA ALA A 224 -6.54 37.10 8.96
C ALA A 224 -7.42 35.90 9.34
N ARG A 225 -7.10 34.71 8.83
CA ARG A 225 -7.80 33.46 9.18
C ARG A 225 -7.64 33.13 10.66
N ALA A 226 -6.43 33.28 11.23
CA ALA A 226 -6.17 33.08 12.66
C ALA A 226 -6.97 34.05 13.54
N ALA A 227 -7.27 35.24 13.05
CA ALA A 227 -8.12 36.26 13.72
C ALA A 227 -9.62 36.05 13.49
N GLY A 228 -10.03 34.98 12.78
CA GLY A 228 -11.44 34.71 12.44
C GLY A 228 -12.02 35.59 11.35
N ALA A 229 -11.19 36.37 10.65
CA ALA A 229 -11.66 37.24 9.57
C ALA A 229 -11.86 36.45 8.27
N PRO A 230 -12.93 36.73 7.49
CA PRO A 230 -13.09 36.20 6.16
C PRO A 230 -12.02 36.79 5.25
N ALA A 231 -11.18 35.95 4.68
CA ALA A 231 -10.14 36.36 3.74
C ALA A 231 -10.10 35.37 2.55
N SER A 232 -10.11 35.91 1.33
CA SER A 232 -9.88 35.12 0.12
C SER A 232 -8.44 34.66 0.04
N ASN A 233 -8.25 33.39 -0.32
CA ASN A 233 -6.91 32.86 -0.53
C ASN A 233 -6.21 33.62 -1.67
N PRO A 234 -4.94 34.06 -1.50
CA PRO A 234 -4.20 34.80 -2.53
C PRO A 234 -3.89 34.00 -3.81
N GLY A 235 -4.32 32.73 -3.89
CA GLY A 235 -4.13 31.90 -5.08
C GLY A 235 -2.72 31.33 -5.26
N THR A 236 -2.54 30.46 -6.27
CA THR A 236 -1.34 29.60 -6.40
C THR A 236 -0.57 29.82 -7.72
N ASN A 237 -0.69 30.97 -8.37
CA ASN A 237 -0.27 31.15 -9.78
C ASN A 237 1.24 31.30 -10.04
N ASP A 238 2.14 30.97 -9.13
CA ASP A 238 3.59 31.03 -9.41
C ASP A 238 4.38 29.93 -8.64
N GLU A 239 5.66 29.87 -8.86
CA GLU A 239 6.71 28.91 -8.47
C GLU A 239 6.59 28.23 -7.09
N LEU A 240 5.72 28.69 -6.21
CA LEU A 240 5.34 28.07 -4.95
C LEU A 240 4.03 27.30 -5.16
N ILE A 241 4.13 26.07 -5.62
CA ILE A 241 2.97 25.19 -5.77
C ILE A 241 2.51 24.82 -4.37
N ASP A 242 1.28 25.21 -4.04
CA ASP A 242 0.57 24.70 -2.87
C ASP A 242 -0.47 23.71 -3.37
N ALA A 243 -0.11 22.43 -3.33
CA ALA A 243 -0.96 21.36 -3.82
C ALA A 243 -2.31 21.29 -3.09
N SER A 244 -2.32 21.63 -1.79
CA SER A 244 -3.52 21.52 -0.96
C SER A 244 -4.58 22.57 -1.30
N LEU A 245 -4.17 23.71 -1.88
CA LEU A 245 -5.03 24.85 -2.17
C LEU A 245 -5.29 25.05 -3.66
N MET A 246 -4.48 24.43 -4.52
CA MET A 246 -4.53 24.67 -5.98
C MET A 246 -5.91 24.38 -6.56
N TYR A 247 -6.69 23.51 -5.91
CA TYR A 247 -8.00 23.06 -6.41
C TYR A 247 -9.13 23.16 -5.37
N ARG A 248 -8.93 23.91 -4.26
CA ARG A 248 -9.94 24.02 -3.20
C ARG A 248 -11.25 24.65 -3.68
N ASP A 249 -11.17 25.63 -4.60
CA ASP A 249 -12.33 26.38 -5.08
C ASP A 249 -12.80 25.97 -6.50
N SER A 250 -11.97 25.25 -7.27
CA SER A 250 -12.30 24.77 -8.62
C SER A 250 -11.42 23.59 -9.04
N SER A 251 -11.86 22.37 -8.74
CA SER A 251 -11.17 21.17 -9.25
C SER A 251 -11.31 21.07 -10.77
N PRO A 252 -10.23 20.75 -11.51
CA PRO A 252 -10.31 20.49 -12.93
C PRO A 252 -11.13 19.24 -13.19
N SER A 253 -11.87 19.20 -14.28
CA SER A 253 -12.69 18.05 -14.69
C SER A 253 -12.54 17.76 -16.18
N GLY A 254 -12.84 16.53 -16.59
CA GLY A 254 -12.82 16.08 -17.97
C GLY A 254 -11.49 16.30 -18.68
N PRO A 255 -11.49 16.95 -19.88
CA PRO A 255 -10.24 17.18 -20.63
C PRO A 255 -9.20 18.00 -19.88
N LYS A 256 -9.63 18.98 -19.06
CA LYS A 256 -8.72 19.80 -18.24
C LYS A 256 -7.99 19.00 -17.19
N LEU A 257 -8.64 18.02 -16.57
CA LEU A 257 -8.00 17.13 -15.61
C LEU A 257 -6.84 16.36 -16.26
N LYS A 258 -7.07 15.78 -17.44
CA LYS A 258 -6.03 15.08 -18.21
C LYS A 258 -4.88 16.00 -18.61
N GLU A 259 -5.17 17.21 -19.05
CA GLU A 259 -4.16 18.21 -19.41
C GLU A 259 -3.27 18.58 -18.22
N GLU A 260 -3.88 18.83 -17.04
CA GLU A 260 -3.12 19.15 -15.82
C GLU A 260 -2.29 17.97 -15.32
N MET A 261 -2.77 16.74 -15.44
CA MET A 261 -1.99 15.54 -15.12
C MET A 261 -0.74 15.44 -16.01
N VAL A 262 -0.90 15.59 -17.34
CA VAL A 262 0.21 15.54 -18.30
C VAL A 262 1.21 16.65 -18.05
N ARG A 263 0.75 17.87 -17.78
CA ARG A 263 1.58 19.02 -17.44
C ARG A 263 2.39 18.78 -16.18
N SER A 264 1.76 18.29 -15.13
CA SER A 264 2.41 17.97 -13.85
C SER A 264 3.44 16.84 -13.99
N GLN A 265 3.15 15.79 -14.76
CA GLN A 265 4.10 14.73 -15.06
C GLN A 265 5.31 15.25 -15.85
N SER A 266 5.10 16.16 -16.81
CA SER A 266 6.19 16.76 -17.59
C SER A 266 7.10 17.62 -16.71
N LYS A 267 6.51 18.43 -15.83
CA LYS A 267 7.24 19.22 -14.83
C LYS A 267 8.04 18.33 -13.87
N LEU A 268 7.45 17.24 -13.41
CA LEU A 268 8.14 16.28 -12.54
C LEU A 268 9.38 15.68 -13.22
N ARG A 269 9.26 15.27 -14.49
CA ARG A 269 10.40 14.71 -15.24
C ARG A 269 11.54 15.72 -15.38
N GLU A 270 11.22 16.98 -15.63
CA GLU A 270 12.20 18.07 -15.70
C GLU A 270 12.91 18.26 -14.34
N LEU A 271 12.15 18.34 -13.25
CA LEU A 271 12.69 18.50 -11.90
C LEU A 271 13.60 17.32 -11.49
N LEU A 272 13.24 16.10 -11.85
CA LEU A 272 14.02 14.90 -11.53
C LEU A 272 15.34 14.80 -12.33
N GLN A 273 15.46 15.48 -13.47
CA GLN A 273 16.69 15.55 -14.27
C GLN A 273 17.59 16.72 -13.84
N GLY A 274 17.07 17.69 -13.10
CA GLY A 274 17.78 18.87 -12.65
C GLY A 274 18.76 18.62 -11.49
N ALA A 275 19.54 19.63 -11.15
CA ALA A 275 20.41 19.61 -9.98
C ALA A 275 19.59 19.56 -8.69
N LYS A 276 20.05 18.75 -7.74
CA LYS A 276 19.39 18.58 -6.44
C LYS A 276 19.67 19.81 -5.54
N SER A 277 18.61 20.45 -5.11
CA SER A 277 18.62 21.58 -4.18
C SER A 277 17.40 21.47 -3.25
N ASP A 278 17.37 22.25 -2.16
CA ASP A 278 16.20 22.37 -1.29
C ASP A 278 14.94 22.79 -2.06
N LYS A 279 15.08 23.75 -2.98
CA LYS A 279 14.00 24.19 -3.89
C LYS A 279 13.52 23.05 -4.77
N SER A 280 14.43 22.30 -5.41
CA SER A 280 14.03 21.22 -6.32
C SER A 280 13.35 20.05 -5.57
N VAL A 281 13.86 19.68 -4.41
CA VAL A 281 13.24 18.62 -3.57
C VAL A 281 11.85 19.05 -3.10
N TYR A 282 11.69 20.31 -2.66
CA TYR A 282 10.38 20.87 -2.32
C TYR A 282 9.40 20.80 -3.51
N LEU A 283 9.82 21.30 -4.69
CA LEU A 283 8.96 21.31 -5.89
C LEU A 283 8.61 19.89 -6.37
N ILE A 284 9.51 18.92 -6.21
CA ILE A 284 9.24 17.49 -6.48
C ILE A 284 8.14 16.98 -5.53
N ALA A 285 8.25 17.26 -4.22
CA ALA A 285 7.26 16.86 -3.22
C ALA A 285 5.87 17.42 -3.55
N GLU A 286 5.78 18.74 -3.81
CA GLU A 286 4.53 19.42 -4.19
C GLU A 286 3.95 18.85 -5.50
N THR A 287 4.80 18.58 -6.50
CA THR A 287 4.32 18.04 -7.78
C THR A 287 3.77 16.62 -7.60
N TYR A 288 4.38 15.78 -6.78
CA TYR A 288 3.82 14.48 -6.43
C TYR A 288 2.49 14.61 -5.68
N GLN A 289 2.37 15.59 -4.79
CA GLN A 289 1.12 15.85 -4.07
C GLN A 289 -0.01 16.25 -5.04
N VAL A 290 0.29 17.15 -6.00
CA VAL A 290 -0.65 17.52 -7.07
C VAL A 290 -1.06 16.31 -7.90
N LEU A 291 -0.11 15.49 -8.33
CA LEU A 291 -0.40 14.29 -9.13
C LEU A 291 -1.24 13.27 -8.34
N SER A 292 -0.97 13.08 -7.05
CA SER A 292 -1.79 12.24 -6.19
C SER A 292 -3.24 12.72 -6.15
N PHE A 293 -3.45 14.02 -5.97
CA PHE A 293 -4.78 14.63 -5.95
C PHE A 293 -5.51 14.51 -7.29
N LEU A 294 -4.86 14.91 -8.40
CA LEU A 294 -5.45 14.83 -9.73
C LEU A 294 -5.84 13.40 -10.13
N THR A 295 -4.98 12.44 -9.77
CA THR A 295 -5.26 11.03 -10.05
C THR A 295 -6.41 10.49 -9.18
N SER A 296 -6.54 10.96 -7.93
CA SER A 296 -7.71 10.66 -7.10
C SER A 296 -9.00 11.24 -7.70
N LEU A 297 -8.96 12.47 -8.22
CA LEU A 297 -10.10 13.06 -8.94
C LEU A 297 -10.50 12.22 -10.16
N ALA A 298 -9.53 11.68 -10.90
CA ALA A 298 -9.79 10.83 -12.04
C ALA A 298 -10.56 9.54 -11.65
N VAL A 299 -10.33 8.98 -10.45
CA VAL A 299 -11.14 7.86 -9.91
C VAL A 299 -12.60 8.29 -9.76
N PHE A 300 -12.84 9.46 -9.14
CA PHE A 300 -14.20 9.98 -8.93
C PHE A 300 -14.92 10.35 -10.24
N GLU A 301 -14.19 10.85 -11.24
CA GLU A 301 -14.78 11.16 -12.56
C GLU A 301 -15.11 9.90 -13.35
N THR A 302 -14.28 8.86 -13.24
CA THR A 302 -14.48 7.61 -13.97
C THR A 302 -15.69 6.84 -13.45
N ASP A 303 -15.76 6.66 -12.13
CA ASP A 303 -16.89 6.01 -11.45
C ASP A 303 -16.99 6.52 -9.99
N PRO A 304 -17.85 7.52 -9.73
CA PRO A 304 -18.00 8.12 -8.40
C PRO A 304 -18.57 7.16 -7.35
N ASP A 305 -19.22 6.08 -7.79
CA ASP A 305 -19.79 5.04 -6.92
C ASP A 305 -18.96 3.78 -6.87
N SER A 306 -17.79 3.76 -7.48
CA SER A 306 -16.89 2.61 -7.42
C SER A 306 -16.40 2.35 -6.00
N TYR A 307 -16.02 1.09 -5.76
CA TYR A 307 -15.41 0.73 -4.47
C TYR A 307 -14.12 1.53 -4.18
N ARG A 308 -13.38 1.96 -5.21
CA ARG A 308 -12.19 2.82 -5.05
C ARG A 308 -12.56 4.26 -4.68
N ALA A 309 -13.63 4.80 -5.24
CA ALA A 309 -14.14 6.11 -4.85
C ALA A 309 -14.59 6.11 -3.39
N HIS A 310 -15.33 5.10 -2.96
CA HIS A 310 -15.70 4.91 -1.56
C HIS A 310 -14.48 4.75 -0.65
N GLN A 311 -13.47 3.98 -1.07
CA GLN A 311 -12.23 3.81 -0.31
C GLN A 311 -11.46 5.13 -0.13
N LEU A 312 -11.36 5.95 -1.18
CA LEU A 312 -10.75 7.29 -1.10
C LEU A 312 -11.54 8.22 -0.16
N ARG A 313 -12.89 8.22 -0.24
CA ARG A 313 -13.72 9.01 0.69
C ARG A 313 -13.52 8.58 2.13
N ALA A 314 -13.49 7.27 2.40
CA ALA A 314 -13.25 6.75 3.74
C ALA A 314 -11.92 7.25 4.29
N GLN A 315 -10.85 7.18 3.53
CA GLN A 315 -9.53 7.65 3.94
C GLN A 315 -9.50 9.17 4.21
N LEU A 316 -10.18 9.97 3.39
CA LEU A 316 -10.31 11.42 3.63
C LEU A 316 -11.11 11.73 4.92
N LEU A 317 -12.12 10.93 5.21
CA LEU A 317 -12.90 11.05 6.44
C LEU A 317 -12.09 10.66 7.68
N GLU A 318 -11.26 9.61 7.61
CA GLU A 318 -10.30 9.27 8.67
C GLU A 318 -9.29 10.43 8.93
N GLU A 319 -8.72 10.99 7.87
CA GLU A 319 -7.77 12.11 7.97
C GLU A 319 -8.44 13.32 8.64
N SER A 320 -9.73 13.54 8.40
CA SER A 320 -10.52 14.59 9.05
C SER A 320 -11.09 14.20 10.43
N LYS A 321 -10.73 13.00 10.95
CA LYS A 321 -11.22 12.43 12.22
C LYS A 321 -12.73 12.24 12.27
N ASN A 322 -13.36 11.99 11.12
CA ASN A 322 -14.74 11.57 11.02
C ASN A 322 -14.80 10.05 10.89
N ASP A 323 -14.49 9.35 11.97
CA ASP A 323 -14.34 7.90 12.01
C ASP A 323 -15.67 7.19 11.69
N GLU A 324 -16.82 7.73 12.15
CA GLU A 324 -18.15 7.18 11.79
C GLU A 324 -18.44 7.27 10.29
N GLY A 325 -18.14 8.41 9.67
CA GLY A 325 -18.30 8.58 8.22
C GLY A 325 -17.38 7.66 7.43
N ALA A 326 -16.14 7.47 7.90
CA ALA A 326 -15.20 6.57 7.29
C ALA A 326 -15.70 5.11 7.31
N ILE A 327 -16.23 4.64 8.43
CA ILE A 327 -16.82 3.30 8.57
C ILE A 327 -17.96 3.10 7.58
N VAL A 328 -18.85 4.09 7.40
CA VAL A 328 -19.94 4.02 6.42
C VAL A 328 -19.40 3.83 5.01
N GLU A 329 -18.39 4.59 4.63
CA GLU A 329 -17.79 4.51 3.30
C GLU A 329 -17.03 3.18 3.11
N TYR A 330 -16.29 2.67 4.11
CA TYR A 330 -15.67 1.35 4.05
C TYR A 330 -16.70 0.22 3.92
N ARG A 331 -17.85 0.31 4.58
CA ARG A 331 -18.95 -0.64 4.37
C ARG A 331 -19.51 -0.59 2.95
N ASN A 332 -19.52 0.59 2.31
CA ASN A 332 -19.89 0.72 0.91
C ASN A 332 -18.86 0.06 -0.02
N VAL A 333 -17.57 0.08 0.34
CA VAL A 333 -16.53 -0.72 -0.34
C VAL A 333 -16.87 -2.21 -0.26
N LEU A 334 -17.12 -2.73 0.95
CA LEU A 334 -17.41 -4.15 1.17
C LEU A 334 -18.67 -4.64 0.47
N LYS A 335 -19.71 -3.80 0.30
CA LYS A 335 -20.89 -4.15 -0.50
C LYS A 335 -20.55 -4.45 -1.96
N ARG A 336 -19.51 -3.83 -2.52
CA ARG A 336 -19.10 -3.99 -3.93
C ARG A 336 -17.96 -4.98 -4.10
N LYS A 337 -17.08 -5.06 -3.10
CA LYS A 337 -15.89 -5.89 -3.09
C LYS A 337 -15.70 -6.52 -1.70
N PRO A 338 -16.47 -7.57 -1.36
CA PRO A 338 -16.49 -8.14 0.00
C PRO A 338 -15.16 -8.75 0.45
N ASP A 339 -14.34 -9.16 -0.51
CA ASP A 339 -13.04 -9.82 -0.30
C ASP A 339 -11.84 -8.88 -0.43
N LEU A 340 -12.08 -7.55 -0.47
CA LEU A 340 -10.99 -6.59 -0.57
C LEU A 340 -10.22 -6.52 0.75
N GLN A 341 -8.95 -6.94 0.70
CA GLN A 341 -8.04 -6.92 1.86
C GLN A 341 -7.91 -5.52 2.47
N ASN A 342 -7.65 -5.47 3.76
CA ASN A 342 -7.45 -4.29 4.59
C ASN A 342 -8.70 -3.42 4.82
N ILE A 343 -9.88 -3.75 4.30
CA ILE A 343 -11.08 -2.96 4.55
C ILE A 343 -11.73 -3.35 5.87
N HIS A 344 -11.87 -4.63 6.13
CA HIS A 344 -12.32 -5.10 7.45
C HIS A 344 -11.33 -4.68 8.55
N PHE A 345 -10.02 -4.73 8.28
CA PHE A 345 -9.02 -4.21 9.21
C PHE A 345 -9.21 -2.72 9.48
N ALA A 346 -9.42 -1.90 8.45
CA ALA A 346 -9.64 -0.46 8.63
C ALA A 346 -10.86 -0.18 9.53
N ILE A 347 -12.00 -0.85 9.30
CA ILE A 347 -13.20 -0.72 10.14
C ILE A 347 -12.90 -1.19 11.57
N GLY A 348 -12.29 -2.37 11.72
CA GLY A 348 -11.95 -2.95 13.02
C GLY A 348 -11.00 -2.07 13.83
N SER A 349 -9.99 -1.50 13.16
CA SER A 349 -9.01 -0.60 13.78
C SER A 349 -9.64 0.72 14.25
N LEU A 350 -10.60 1.27 13.49
CA LEU A 350 -11.36 2.45 13.92
C LEU A 350 -12.17 2.15 15.19
N TYR A 351 -12.88 1.03 15.22
CA TYR A 351 -13.61 0.60 16.43
C TYR A 351 -12.67 0.30 17.59
N TRP A 352 -11.52 -0.36 17.34
CA TRP A 352 -10.51 -0.66 18.36
C TRP A 352 -9.97 0.63 18.98
N LYS A 353 -9.66 1.62 18.18
CA LYS A 353 -9.17 2.94 18.61
C LYS A 353 -10.15 3.66 19.54
N GLU A 354 -11.44 3.56 19.24
CA GLU A 354 -12.53 4.12 20.06
C GLU A 354 -12.93 3.21 21.24
N GLN A 355 -12.23 2.08 21.43
CA GLN A 355 -12.49 1.06 22.46
C GLN A 355 -13.87 0.38 22.33
N HIS A 356 -14.45 0.39 21.14
CA HIS A 356 -15.67 -0.37 20.80
C HIS A 356 -15.30 -1.81 20.44
N PHE A 357 -14.86 -2.59 21.43
CA PHE A 357 -14.24 -3.91 21.24
C PHE A 357 -15.20 -4.98 20.73
N GLU A 358 -16.47 -4.87 21.05
CA GLU A 358 -17.51 -5.81 20.56
C GLU A 358 -17.72 -5.68 19.05
N GLU A 359 -17.58 -4.45 18.51
CA GLU A 359 -17.67 -4.17 17.08
C GLU A 359 -16.34 -4.41 16.38
N ALA A 360 -15.19 -4.18 17.04
CA ALA A 360 -13.87 -4.35 16.47
C ALA A 360 -13.53 -5.82 16.19
N ARG A 361 -13.81 -6.71 17.15
CA ARG A 361 -13.44 -8.15 17.07
C ARG A 361 -13.93 -8.82 15.79
N PRO A 362 -15.25 -8.80 15.45
CA PRO A 362 -15.75 -9.47 14.25
C PRO A 362 -15.14 -8.93 12.95
N GLU A 363 -14.84 -7.65 12.87
CA GLU A 363 -14.21 -7.06 11.71
C GLU A 363 -12.74 -7.51 11.56
N LEU A 364 -11.96 -7.49 12.64
CA LEU A 364 -10.58 -7.97 12.63
C LEU A 364 -10.50 -9.48 12.30
N GLU A 365 -11.43 -10.28 12.82
CA GLU A 365 -11.54 -11.71 12.49
C GLU A 365 -11.95 -11.93 11.02
N ALA A 366 -12.80 -11.05 10.46
CA ALA A 366 -13.16 -11.09 9.05
C ALA A 366 -11.95 -10.79 8.15
N GLU A 367 -11.12 -9.82 8.52
CA GLU A 367 -9.86 -9.56 7.80
C GLU A 367 -8.95 -10.78 7.80
N LEU A 368 -8.78 -11.46 8.95
CA LEU A 368 -7.92 -12.65 9.03
C LEU A 368 -8.46 -13.86 8.23
N LYS A 369 -9.76 -13.89 7.89
CA LYS A 369 -10.30 -14.90 6.95
C LYS A 369 -9.89 -14.60 5.51
N ILE A 370 -9.78 -13.32 5.15
CA ILE A 370 -9.36 -12.86 3.82
C ILE A 370 -7.83 -12.88 3.72
N ASN A 371 -7.15 -12.34 4.73
CA ASN A 371 -5.70 -12.24 4.83
C ASN A 371 -5.20 -12.81 6.17
N PRO A 372 -4.96 -14.13 6.28
CA PRO A 372 -4.48 -14.74 7.51
C PRO A 372 -3.11 -14.24 8.01
N ASN A 373 -2.34 -13.61 7.12
CA ASN A 373 -1.01 -13.10 7.40
C ASN A 373 -0.99 -11.58 7.61
N HIS A 374 -1.97 -11.03 8.32
CA HIS A 374 -2.06 -9.60 8.62
C HIS A 374 -1.54 -9.33 10.05
N PRO A 375 -0.28 -8.88 10.23
CA PRO A 375 0.33 -8.79 11.56
C PRO A 375 -0.36 -7.77 12.47
N GLN A 376 -0.81 -6.62 11.93
CA GLN A 376 -1.51 -5.60 12.72
C GLN A 376 -2.89 -6.07 13.18
N ALA A 377 -3.64 -6.80 12.35
CA ALA A 377 -4.93 -7.37 12.76
C ALA A 377 -4.76 -8.40 13.88
N LEU A 378 -3.71 -9.24 13.80
CA LEU A 378 -3.35 -10.15 14.87
C LEU A 378 -2.97 -9.39 16.14
N TYR A 379 -2.18 -8.33 16.05
CA TYR A 379 -1.82 -7.49 17.18
C TYR A 379 -3.06 -6.88 17.86
N GLU A 380 -3.95 -6.25 17.10
CA GLU A 380 -5.16 -5.60 17.65
C GLU A 380 -6.12 -6.63 18.29
N LEU A 381 -6.28 -7.82 17.71
CA LEU A 381 -7.02 -8.92 18.35
C LEU A 381 -6.34 -9.39 19.64
N GLY A 382 -5.01 -9.42 19.67
CA GLY A 382 -4.25 -9.73 20.87
C GLY A 382 -4.46 -8.69 21.97
N ASP A 383 -4.42 -7.40 21.62
CA ASP A 383 -4.64 -6.31 22.57
C ASP A 383 -6.06 -6.31 23.11
N LEU A 384 -7.06 -6.50 22.25
CA LEU A 384 -8.46 -6.66 22.60
C LEU A 384 -8.66 -7.87 23.56
N SER A 385 -8.04 -9.02 23.24
CA SER A 385 -8.11 -10.22 24.10
C SER A 385 -7.42 -10.00 25.45
N ALA A 386 -6.33 -9.23 25.47
CA ALA A 386 -5.67 -8.85 26.73
C ALA A 386 -6.56 -7.93 27.59
N PHE A 387 -7.27 -6.99 26.95
CA PHE A 387 -8.21 -6.09 27.62
C PHE A 387 -9.39 -6.84 28.23
N THR A 388 -9.96 -7.81 27.52
CA THR A 388 -11.08 -8.65 28.01
C THR A 388 -10.63 -9.75 28.98
N GLY A 389 -9.34 -9.82 29.32
CA GLY A 389 -8.80 -10.80 30.27
C GLY A 389 -8.50 -12.18 29.69
N GLU A 390 -8.63 -12.36 28.38
CA GLU A 390 -8.35 -13.58 27.65
C GLU A 390 -6.83 -13.76 27.41
N THR A 391 -6.04 -13.71 28.48
CA THR A 391 -4.57 -13.58 28.44
C THR A 391 -3.86 -14.63 27.58
N GLN A 392 -4.35 -15.88 27.58
CA GLN A 392 -3.74 -16.97 26.78
C GLN A 392 -4.00 -16.77 25.27
N ILE A 393 -5.19 -16.27 24.93
CA ILE A 393 -5.55 -15.95 23.54
C ILE A 393 -4.73 -14.76 23.06
N ALA A 394 -4.58 -13.74 23.90
CA ALA A 394 -3.73 -12.58 23.63
C ALA A 394 -2.26 -12.97 23.37
N GLU A 395 -1.68 -13.83 24.25
CA GLU A 395 -0.31 -14.36 24.09
C GLU A 395 -0.15 -15.02 22.70
N LYS A 396 -1.13 -15.85 22.30
CA LYS A 396 -1.11 -16.53 21.00
C LYS A 396 -1.11 -15.55 19.84
N TYR A 397 -2.03 -14.58 19.83
CA TYR A 397 -2.12 -13.59 18.76
C TYR A 397 -0.86 -12.73 18.63
N PHE A 398 -0.29 -12.26 19.74
CA PHE A 398 0.95 -11.48 19.70
C PHE A 398 2.13 -12.32 19.18
N LEU A 399 2.23 -13.60 19.56
CA LEU A 399 3.27 -14.47 19.02
C LEU A 399 3.09 -14.75 17.52
N GLU A 400 1.86 -14.86 17.04
CA GLU A 400 1.57 -15.00 15.61
C GLU A 400 1.93 -13.72 14.85
N ALA A 401 1.59 -12.54 15.38
CA ALA A 401 2.00 -11.26 14.81
C ALA A 401 3.52 -11.16 14.68
N LEU A 402 4.27 -11.54 15.73
CA LEU A 402 5.74 -11.52 15.74
C LEU A 402 6.40 -12.56 14.84
N LYS A 403 5.71 -13.64 14.45
CA LYS A 403 6.22 -14.55 13.41
C LYS A 403 6.22 -13.88 12.04
N LEU A 404 5.25 -13.01 11.78
CA LEU A 404 5.11 -12.29 10.53
C LEU A 404 5.97 -11.01 10.52
N GLU A 405 5.99 -10.30 11.64
CA GLU A 405 6.74 -9.05 11.82
C GLU A 405 7.58 -9.11 13.12
N PRO A 406 8.79 -9.72 13.06
CA PRO A 406 9.62 -9.93 14.24
C PRO A 406 10.07 -8.65 14.95
N GLY A 407 9.99 -7.51 14.29
CA GLY A 407 10.38 -6.19 14.81
C GLY A 407 9.22 -5.38 15.41
N MET A 408 8.00 -5.92 15.52
CA MET A 408 6.84 -5.19 16.05
C MET A 408 7.03 -4.90 17.56
N VAL A 409 7.44 -3.68 17.86
CA VAL A 409 7.77 -3.23 19.22
C VAL A 409 6.57 -3.32 20.15
N GLU A 410 5.39 -2.96 19.67
CA GLU A 410 4.13 -2.97 20.41
C GLU A 410 3.77 -4.38 20.88
N ALA A 411 3.92 -5.38 20.02
CA ALA A 411 3.66 -6.78 20.36
C ALA A 411 4.68 -7.33 21.38
N HIS A 412 5.94 -6.89 21.28
CA HIS A 412 6.95 -7.23 22.29
C HIS A 412 6.59 -6.63 23.65
N PHE A 413 6.16 -5.38 23.73
CA PHE A 413 5.74 -4.74 24.97
C PHE A 413 4.46 -5.37 25.55
N ALA A 414 3.52 -5.79 24.70
CA ALA A 414 2.32 -6.49 25.13
C ALA A 414 2.65 -7.83 25.78
N LEU A 415 3.53 -8.63 25.16
CA LEU A 415 4.01 -9.90 25.72
C LEU A 415 4.84 -9.69 27.00
N GLU A 416 5.68 -8.67 27.05
CA GLU A 416 6.41 -8.30 28.25
C GLU A 416 5.45 -8.08 29.43
N LYS A 417 4.40 -7.29 29.22
CA LYS A 417 3.39 -7.02 30.25
C LYS A 417 2.72 -8.31 30.72
N ILE A 418 2.30 -9.18 29.80
CA ILE A 418 1.70 -10.48 30.12
C ILE A 418 2.67 -11.35 30.95
N TYR A 419 3.92 -11.47 30.51
CA TYR A 419 4.92 -12.30 31.19
C TYR A 419 5.30 -11.75 32.58
N THR A 420 5.42 -10.44 32.69
CA THR A 420 5.68 -9.79 33.99
C THR A 420 4.54 -10.00 34.97
N GLN A 421 3.30 -9.87 34.56
CA GLN A 421 2.12 -10.12 35.37
C GLN A 421 2.03 -11.59 35.84
N ASN A 422 2.47 -12.52 35.01
CA ASN A 422 2.50 -13.95 35.30
C ASN A 422 3.79 -14.42 35.98
N GLY A 423 4.68 -13.52 36.41
CA GLY A 423 5.93 -13.86 37.07
C GLY A 423 6.99 -14.54 36.18
N ARG A 424 6.81 -14.53 34.85
CA ARG A 424 7.74 -15.12 33.85
C ARG A 424 8.80 -14.09 33.45
N PHE A 425 9.59 -13.60 34.39
CA PHE A 425 10.48 -12.46 34.21
C PHE A 425 11.57 -12.68 33.17
N GLU A 426 12.08 -13.90 32.97
CA GLU A 426 13.07 -14.22 31.96
C GLU A 426 12.49 -14.06 30.55
N LYS A 427 11.25 -14.49 30.31
CA LYS A 427 10.57 -14.26 29.02
C LYS A 427 10.27 -12.79 28.80
N SER A 428 9.87 -12.08 29.84
CA SER A 428 9.67 -10.65 29.79
C SER A 428 10.97 -9.92 29.36
N LEU A 429 12.11 -10.31 29.94
CA LEU A 429 13.43 -9.77 29.59
C LEU A 429 13.77 -10.03 28.10
N GLU A 430 13.51 -11.25 27.62
CA GLU A 430 13.76 -11.59 26.20
C GLU A 430 12.99 -10.66 25.25
N HIS A 431 11.70 -10.44 25.50
CA HIS A 431 10.87 -9.58 24.64
C HIS A 431 11.29 -8.12 24.72
N LEU A 432 11.66 -7.60 25.89
CA LEU A 432 12.19 -6.25 26.01
C LEU A 432 13.50 -6.04 25.26
N GLN A 433 14.40 -7.04 25.27
CA GLN A 433 15.65 -6.99 24.51
C GLN A 433 15.37 -6.95 23.00
N LYS A 434 14.37 -7.73 22.52
CA LYS A 434 13.96 -7.70 21.12
C LYS A 434 13.32 -6.36 20.74
N ALA A 435 12.47 -5.78 21.59
CA ALA A 435 11.91 -4.45 21.39
C ALA A 435 13.01 -3.38 21.29
N LEU A 436 14.01 -3.44 22.17
CA LEU A 436 15.14 -2.51 22.15
C LEU A 436 16.01 -2.71 20.90
N HIS A 437 16.19 -3.94 20.43
CA HIS A 437 16.90 -4.21 19.17
C HIS A 437 16.17 -3.62 17.95
N ALA A 438 14.85 -3.71 17.95
CA ALA A 438 14.00 -3.15 16.88
C ALA A 438 13.95 -1.61 16.92
N ASN A 439 13.92 -1.02 18.11
CA ASN A 439 13.96 0.43 18.31
C ASN A 439 14.93 0.83 19.44
N ALA A 440 16.21 0.93 19.09
CA ALA A 440 17.25 1.28 20.03
C ALA A 440 17.13 2.69 20.63
N SER A 441 16.31 3.56 20.04
CA SER A 441 16.13 4.94 20.52
C SER A 441 15.02 5.09 21.57
N ASP A 442 14.17 4.07 21.77
CA ASP A 442 13.03 4.16 22.68
C ASP A 442 13.49 4.11 24.16
N PRO A 443 13.34 5.21 24.91
CA PRO A 443 13.69 5.22 26.33
C PRO A 443 12.77 4.30 27.15
N THR A 444 11.54 4.02 26.71
CA THR A 444 10.56 3.21 27.44
C THR A 444 11.06 1.78 27.65
N ALA A 445 11.72 1.21 26.65
CA ALA A 445 12.30 -0.13 26.75
C ALA A 445 13.34 -0.22 27.87
N HIS A 446 14.21 0.76 28.02
CA HIS A 446 15.22 0.81 29.09
C HIS A 446 14.58 0.89 30.48
N TYR A 447 13.54 1.73 30.64
CA TYR A 447 12.81 1.81 31.91
C TYR A 447 12.15 0.46 32.28
N ARG A 448 11.47 -0.19 31.33
CA ARG A 448 10.84 -1.50 31.56
C ARG A 448 11.87 -2.59 31.84
N LEU A 449 13.01 -2.61 31.16
CA LEU A 449 14.14 -3.51 31.45
C LEU A 449 14.62 -3.36 32.89
N ALA A 450 14.79 -2.13 33.37
CA ALA A 450 15.20 -1.89 34.74
C ALA A 450 14.21 -2.47 35.77
N LEU A 451 12.90 -2.34 35.51
CA LEU A 451 11.88 -2.92 36.39
C LEU A 451 11.96 -4.45 36.41
N VAL A 452 12.13 -5.11 35.26
CA VAL A 452 12.24 -6.56 35.17
C VAL A 452 13.54 -7.04 35.80
N TYR A 453 14.68 -6.37 35.58
CA TYR A 453 15.94 -6.69 36.26
C TYR A 453 15.83 -6.62 37.80
N ARG A 454 15.13 -5.62 38.34
CA ARG A 454 14.83 -5.56 39.77
C ARG A 454 14.03 -6.78 40.28
N LYS A 455 13.02 -7.22 39.53
CA LYS A 455 12.24 -8.43 39.85
C LYS A 455 13.08 -9.69 39.83
N LEU A 456 14.13 -9.73 39.01
CA LEU A 456 15.11 -10.82 38.92
C LEU A 456 16.26 -10.71 39.95
N GLY A 457 16.27 -9.69 40.80
CA GLY A 457 17.34 -9.42 41.77
C GLY A 457 18.65 -8.86 41.11
N ARG A 458 18.63 -8.54 39.84
CA ARG A 458 19.76 -8.02 39.04
C ARG A 458 19.88 -6.50 39.16
N ASN A 459 20.12 -6.03 40.38
CA ASN A 459 20.06 -4.59 40.69
C ASN A 459 21.09 -3.77 39.91
N GLN A 460 22.31 -4.25 39.68
CA GLN A 460 23.32 -3.55 38.91
C GLN A 460 22.91 -3.34 37.45
N ASP A 461 22.26 -4.32 36.84
CA ASP A 461 21.75 -4.19 35.47
C ASP A 461 20.58 -3.20 35.42
N ALA A 462 19.70 -3.25 36.43
CA ALA A 462 18.61 -2.28 36.57
C ALA A 462 19.10 -0.84 36.67
N ASP A 463 20.16 -0.58 37.47
CA ASP A 463 20.72 0.75 37.64
C ASP A 463 21.38 1.27 36.36
N ARG A 464 22.02 0.39 35.56
CA ARG A 464 22.55 0.74 34.23
C ARG A 464 21.44 1.17 33.27
N GLU A 465 20.36 0.40 33.21
CA GLU A 465 19.24 0.71 32.32
C GLU A 465 18.54 2.02 32.71
N LEU A 466 18.40 2.30 34.00
CA LEU A 466 17.87 3.58 34.49
C LEU A 466 18.78 4.77 34.14
N ALA A 467 20.08 4.59 34.16
CA ALA A 467 21.04 5.64 33.75
C ALA A 467 20.86 5.95 32.25
N ILE A 468 20.74 4.93 31.39
CA ILE A 468 20.49 5.09 29.94
C ILE A 468 19.15 5.77 29.71
N PHE A 469 18.09 5.35 30.40
CA PHE A 469 16.78 5.98 30.33
C PHE A 469 16.85 7.48 30.64
N SER A 470 17.50 7.86 31.77
CA SER A 470 17.63 9.23 32.17
C SER A 470 18.44 10.09 31.19
N GLN A 471 19.50 9.49 30.61
CA GLN A 471 20.31 10.16 29.58
C GLN A 471 19.50 10.41 28.30
N LYS A 472 18.72 9.43 27.86
CA LYS A 472 17.88 9.57 26.67
C LYS A 472 16.71 10.55 26.85
N GLN A 473 16.15 10.66 28.06
CA GLN A 473 15.12 11.66 28.36
C GLN A 473 15.69 13.10 28.43
N ALA A 474 16.92 13.27 28.80
CA ALA A 474 17.56 14.58 28.88
C ALA A 474 18.07 15.09 27.51
N ALA A 475 18.14 14.26 26.49
CA ALA A 475 18.54 14.65 25.15
C ALA A 475 17.45 15.55 24.53
N PRO A 476 17.79 16.74 23.99
CA PRO A 476 16.81 17.58 23.30
C PRO A 476 16.20 16.84 22.10
N LYS A 477 14.87 16.91 21.98
CA LYS A 477 14.11 16.32 20.87
C LYS A 477 14.35 17.04 19.56
#